data_34dff59e5eb6281debfc6d2fd3a50b74
#
_entry.id   34dff59e5eb6281debfc6d2fd3a50b74
#
_cell.length_a   1.000
_cell.length_b   1.000
_cell.length_c   1.000
_cell.angle_alpha   90.00
_cell.angle_beta   90.00
_cell.angle_gamma   90.00
#
_symmetry.space_group_name_H-M   'P 1'
#
loop_
_entity.id
_entity.type
_entity.pdbx_description
1 polymer ?
#
loop_
_entity_poly.entity_id
_entity_poly.type
_entity_poly.pdbx_seq_one_letter_code
_entity_poly.pdbx_strand_id
1 'polypeptide(L)'
;VSANKLSLGRQAGFTLVEVVVVVSTLAIVSMVFLGMATSYFVVINRNNHLSEMTISSQNLIRSTVESLRYGDGVRQTNQITDPNSPFGGWNTSNSAFVIIIAVPALTATHSYIIDPDTGNPYMNEYVYYRNGTTLMKRTLANPNATGNSLKTSCPTASGSCPADRTLALYVNSMVFTLYDQDGAQTADATLARSVNIALTMQRNAPGSPLNLTTSIRVTLRNRF
;
A
#
# COMPACT_ATOMS: atom_id res chain seq x y z
N VAL A 1 -50.75 40.86 61.27
CA VAL A 1 -49.47 40.57 60.52
C VAL A 1 -48.96 39.23 61.01
N SER A 2 -49.18 38.18 60.22
CA SER A 2 -48.81 36.79 60.57
C SER A 2 -47.36 36.54 60.07
N ALA A 3 -46.45 36.34 61.00
CA ALA A 3 -45.09 36.05 60.71
C ALA A 3 -44.92 34.53 60.32
N ASN A 4 -44.66 34.24 59.02
CA ASN A 4 -44.36 32.91 58.53
C ASN A 4 -42.95 32.50 59.01
N LYS A 5 -42.86 31.61 60.01
CA LYS A 5 -41.62 30.98 60.46
C LYS A 5 -41.16 30.01 59.37
N LEU A 6 -40.18 30.39 58.57
CA LEU A 6 -39.43 29.48 57.74
C LEU A 6 -38.67 28.46 58.62
N SER A 7 -39.16 27.25 58.64
CA SER A 7 -38.51 26.10 59.27
C SER A 7 -37.21 25.79 58.45
N LEU A 8 -36.04 26.20 58.94
CA LEU A 8 -34.75 25.74 58.48
C LEU A 8 -34.62 24.26 58.80
N GLY A 9 -34.85 23.43 57.82
CA GLY A 9 -34.60 21.99 57.87
C GLY A 9 -33.15 21.70 58.33
N ARG A 10 -33.04 20.91 59.40
CA ARG A 10 -31.75 20.41 59.90
C ARG A 10 -31.03 19.74 58.74
N GLN A 11 -29.92 20.34 58.26
CA GLN A 11 -28.97 19.65 57.35
C GLN A 11 -28.31 18.56 58.19
N ALA A 12 -28.66 17.31 57.91
CA ALA A 12 -27.95 16.15 58.42
C ALA A 12 -26.58 16.08 57.73
N GLY A 13 -25.51 16.25 58.48
CA GLY A 13 -24.15 16.08 57.97
C GLY A 13 -23.89 14.60 57.65
N PHE A 14 -23.12 14.36 56.59
CA PHE A 14 -22.68 13.01 56.23
C PHE A 14 -21.83 12.40 57.35
N THR A 15 -22.03 11.13 57.62
CA THR A 15 -21.18 10.38 58.55
C THR A 15 -19.87 10.03 57.88
N LEU A 16 -18.78 9.90 58.62
CA LEU A 16 -17.47 9.53 58.12
C LEU A 16 -17.50 8.17 57.39
N VAL A 17 -18.31 7.24 57.88
CA VAL A 17 -18.51 5.90 57.27
C VAL A 17 -19.17 6.01 55.91
N GLU A 18 -20.19 6.89 55.77
CA GLU A 18 -20.91 7.10 54.50
C GLU A 18 -19.97 7.67 53.40
N VAL A 19 -19.10 8.61 53.77
CA VAL A 19 -18.10 9.17 52.84
C VAL A 19 -17.07 8.08 52.43
N VAL A 20 -16.60 7.26 53.36
CA VAL A 20 -15.64 6.17 53.03
C VAL A 20 -16.27 5.14 52.09
N VAL A 21 -17.52 4.76 52.32
CA VAL A 21 -18.22 3.80 51.43
C VAL A 21 -18.43 4.39 50.05
N VAL A 22 -18.82 5.66 49.92
CA VAL A 22 -19.02 6.33 48.64
C VAL A 22 -17.71 6.44 47.88
N VAL A 23 -16.61 6.85 48.52
CA VAL A 23 -15.30 6.95 47.90
C VAL A 23 -14.79 5.58 47.43
N SER A 24 -14.99 4.54 48.25
CA SER A 24 -14.56 3.17 47.89
C SER A 24 -15.33 2.61 46.69
N THR A 25 -16.65 2.80 46.67
CA THR A 25 -17.49 2.37 45.54
C THR A 25 -17.15 3.14 44.27
N LEU A 26 -16.93 4.47 44.38
CA LEU A 26 -16.51 5.29 43.24
C LEU A 26 -15.16 4.85 42.69
N ALA A 27 -14.21 4.50 43.55
CA ALA A 27 -12.89 3.99 43.13
C ALA A 27 -13.00 2.67 42.34
N ILE A 28 -13.84 1.74 42.81
CA ILE A 28 -14.06 0.46 42.12
C ILE A 28 -14.71 0.70 40.74
N VAL A 29 -15.76 1.51 40.67
CA VAL A 29 -16.46 1.85 39.41
C VAL A 29 -15.50 2.53 38.43
N SER A 30 -14.66 3.46 38.92
CA SER A 30 -13.66 4.14 38.10
C SER A 30 -12.63 3.16 37.54
N MET A 31 -12.15 2.17 38.29
CA MET A 31 -11.22 1.14 37.83
C MET A 31 -11.82 0.30 36.70
N VAL A 32 -13.06 -0.14 36.84
CA VAL A 32 -13.78 -0.89 35.81
C VAL A 32 -13.95 -0.06 34.54
N PHE A 33 -14.35 1.20 34.68
CA PHE A 33 -14.56 2.12 33.58
C PHE A 33 -13.24 2.37 32.82
N LEU A 34 -12.13 2.62 33.52
CA LEU A 34 -10.81 2.79 32.91
C LEU A 34 -10.35 1.52 32.14
N GLY A 35 -10.60 0.32 32.71
CA GLY A 35 -10.32 -0.94 32.05
C GLY A 35 -11.11 -1.12 30.74
N MET A 36 -12.39 -0.78 30.76
CA MET A 36 -13.22 -0.80 29.54
C MET A 36 -12.76 0.24 28.52
N ALA A 37 -12.46 1.47 28.94
CA ALA A 37 -12.01 2.53 28.06
C ALA A 37 -10.69 2.16 27.38
N THR A 38 -9.71 1.65 28.11
CA THR A 38 -8.42 1.22 27.53
C THR A 38 -8.59 0.08 26.52
N SER A 39 -9.42 -0.92 26.81
CA SER A 39 -9.75 -2.00 25.89
C SER A 39 -10.42 -1.47 24.61
N TYR A 40 -11.35 -0.54 24.76
CA TYR A 40 -12.02 0.09 23.62
C TYR A 40 -11.06 0.87 22.71
N PHE A 41 -10.15 1.66 23.29
CA PHE A 41 -9.12 2.37 22.52
C PHE A 41 -8.19 1.42 21.76
N VAL A 42 -7.80 0.30 22.36
CA VAL A 42 -6.97 -0.71 21.68
C VAL A 42 -7.71 -1.28 20.49
N VAL A 43 -8.99 -1.62 20.62
CA VAL A 43 -9.80 -2.17 19.52
C VAL A 43 -9.98 -1.15 18.40
N ILE A 44 -10.29 0.12 18.72
CA ILE A 44 -10.42 1.18 17.71
C ILE A 44 -9.11 1.37 16.94
N ASN A 45 -7.99 1.51 17.64
CA ASN A 45 -6.70 1.70 16.97
C ASN A 45 -6.37 0.53 16.06
N ARG A 46 -6.64 -0.70 16.50
CA ARG A 46 -6.43 -1.90 15.70
C ARG A 46 -7.29 -1.90 14.43
N ASN A 47 -8.56 -1.54 14.54
CA ASN A 47 -9.49 -1.45 13.41
C ASN A 47 -9.09 -0.35 12.42
N ASN A 48 -8.64 0.81 12.92
CA ASN A 48 -8.15 1.89 12.07
C ASN A 48 -6.92 1.45 11.27
N HIS A 49 -5.96 0.79 11.91
CA HIS A 49 -4.77 0.27 11.23
C HIS A 49 -5.11 -0.79 10.18
N LEU A 50 -6.05 -1.68 10.49
CA LEU A 50 -6.52 -2.68 9.53
C LEU A 50 -7.22 -2.04 8.33
N SER A 51 -8.05 -1.03 8.56
CA SER A 51 -8.72 -0.26 7.51
C SER A 51 -7.72 0.45 6.60
N GLU A 52 -6.71 1.13 7.16
CA GLU A 52 -5.64 1.77 6.39
C GLU A 52 -4.86 0.76 5.52
N MET A 53 -4.50 -0.38 6.09
CA MET A 53 -3.81 -1.45 5.34
C MET A 53 -4.69 -1.99 4.21
N THR A 54 -5.99 -2.18 4.46
CA THR A 54 -6.94 -2.67 3.45
C THR A 54 -7.08 -1.68 2.30
N ILE A 55 -7.26 -0.40 2.58
CA ILE A 55 -7.34 0.66 1.57
C ILE A 55 -6.04 0.75 0.76
N SER A 56 -4.89 0.72 1.44
CA SER A 56 -3.57 0.74 0.80
C SER A 56 -3.38 -0.46 -0.13
N SER A 57 -3.76 -1.66 0.33
CA SER A 57 -3.72 -2.89 -0.45
C SER A 57 -4.61 -2.83 -1.70
N GLN A 58 -5.85 -2.35 -1.56
CA GLN A 58 -6.78 -2.20 -2.69
C GLN A 58 -6.28 -1.21 -3.73
N ASN A 59 -5.75 -0.06 -3.30
CA ASN A 59 -5.18 0.95 -4.19
C ASN A 59 -3.96 0.42 -4.95
N LEU A 60 -3.10 -0.34 -4.27
CA LEU A 60 -1.96 -1.01 -4.88
C LEU A 60 -2.41 -2.00 -5.95
N ILE A 61 -3.32 -2.92 -5.60
CA ILE A 61 -3.84 -3.92 -6.52
C ILE A 61 -4.42 -3.23 -7.75
N ARG A 62 -5.28 -2.23 -7.57
CA ARG A 62 -5.89 -1.50 -8.68
C ARG A 62 -4.84 -0.88 -9.60
N SER A 63 -3.87 -0.16 -9.05
CA SER A 63 -2.80 0.49 -9.82
C SER A 63 -1.93 -0.52 -10.57
N THR A 64 -1.61 -1.66 -9.93
CA THR A 64 -0.80 -2.71 -10.55
C THR A 64 -1.57 -3.47 -11.63
N VAL A 65 -2.85 -3.78 -11.38
CA VAL A 65 -3.73 -4.41 -12.38
C VAL A 65 -3.88 -3.53 -13.63
N GLU A 66 -4.09 -2.23 -13.45
CA GLU A 66 -4.18 -1.29 -14.59
C GLU A 66 -2.87 -1.31 -15.39
N SER A 67 -1.72 -1.22 -14.72
CA SER A 67 -0.41 -1.27 -15.40
C SER A 67 -0.17 -2.59 -16.13
N LEU A 68 -0.53 -3.74 -15.53
CA LEU A 68 -0.40 -5.04 -16.15
C LEU A 68 -1.35 -5.25 -17.32
N ARG A 69 -2.59 -4.76 -17.23
CA ARG A 69 -3.57 -4.87 -18.33
C ARG A 69 -3.15 -4.12 -19.58
N TYR A 70 -2.53 -2.96 -19.42
CA TYR A 70 -2.01 -2.16 -20.52
C TYR A 70 -0.57 -2.52 -20.90
N GLY A 71 0.08 -3.41 -20.10
CA GLY A 71 1.42 -3.88 -20.35
C GLY A 71 1.50 -4.85 -21.50
N ASP A 72 2.63 -4.81 -22.20
CA ASP A 72 3.05 -5.80 -23.20
C ASP A 72 3.47 -7.11 -22.52
N GLY A 73 4.15 -7.02 -21.39
CA GLY A 73 4.62 -8.20 -20.68
C GLY A 73 5.48 -7.88 -19.46
N VAL A 74 5.95 -8.96 -18.83
CA VAL A 74 6.98 -8.91 -17.80
C VAL A 74 8.34 -9.00 -18.45
N ARG A 75 9.29 -8.18 -17.99
CA ARG A 75 10.69 -8.24 -18.42
C ARG A 75 11.53 -8.93 -17.35
N GLN A 76 12.49 -9.73 -17.78
CA GLN A 76 13.46 -10.34 -16.84
C GLN A 76 14.42 -9.28 -16.31
N THR A 77 14.88 -8.38 -17.18
CA THR A 77 15.78 -7.26 -16.87
C THR A 77 15.23 -5.98 -17.49
N ASN A 78 15.61 -4.81 -16.94
CA ASN A 78 15.28 -3.55 -17.58
C ASN A 78 16.09 -3.38 -18.88
N GLN A 79 15.43 -2.91 -19.91
CA GLN A 79 16.05 -2.56 -21.19
C GLN A 79 16.37 -1.07 -21.30
N ILE A 80 15.64 -0.25 -20.54
CA ILE A 80 15.89 1.18 -20.46
C ILE A 80 16.90 1.45 -19.35
N THR A 81 17.97 2.18 -19.69
CA THR A 81 19.02 2.55 -18.73
C THR A 81 18.43 3.38 -17.58
N ASP A 82 18.71 2.96 -16.36
CA ASP A 82 18.39 3.70 -15.15
C ASP A 82 19.67 4.02 -14.37
N PRO A 83 20.12 5.29 -14.34
CA PRO A 83 21.32 5.68 -13.59
C PRO A 83 21.20 5.50 -12.08
N ASN A 84 19.97 5.31 -11.57
CA ASN A 84 19.70 5.09 -10.16
C ASN A 84 19.34 3.62 -9.85
N SER A 85 19.56 2.71 -10.78
CA SER A 85 19.35 1.28 -10.56
C SER A 85 20.36 0.71 -9.55
N PRO A 86 20.03 -0.42 -8.88
CA PRO A 86 21.03 -1.20 -8.15
C PRO A 86 22.17 -1.64 -9.07
N PHE A 87 23.31 -2.00 -8.46
CA PHE A 87 24.44 -2.56 -9.21
C PHE A 87 23.99 -3.77 -10.05
N GLY A 88 24.21 -3.72 -11.35
CA GLY A 88 23.77 -4.75 -12.30
C GLY A 88 22.39 -4.51 -12.93
N GLY A 89 21.74 -3.38 -12.66
CA GLY A 89 20.42 -3.04 -13.18
C GLY A 89 19.26 -3.65 -12.36
N TRP A 90 18.04 -3.48 -12.88
CA TRP A 90 16.85 -4.08 -12.32
C TRP A 90 16.63 -5.49 -12.87
N ASN A 91 16.32 -6.44 -11.99
CA ASN A 91 16.01 -7.82 -12.37
C ASN A 91 14.69 -8.23 -11.70
N THR A 92 13.77 -8.81 -12.46
CA THR A 92 12.56 -9.41 -11.92
C THR A 92 12.93 -10.58 -11.02
N SER A 93 12.64 -10.48 -9.74
CA SER A 93 13.02 -11.48 -8.73
C SER A 93 12.15 -11.38 -7.48
N ASN A 94 11.64 -12.52 -7.03
CA ASN A 94 10.92 -12.61 -5.76
C ASN A 94 11.82 -12.36 -4.54
N SER A 95 13.08 -12.74 -4.59
CA SER A 95 14.03 -12.53 -3.49
C SER A 95 14.39 -11.05 -3.32
N ALA A 96 14.42 -10.29 -4.42
CA ALA A 96 14.64 -8.85 -4.40
C ALA A 96 13.34 -8.03 -4.30
N PHE A 97 12.17 -8.69 -4.37
CA PHE A 97 10.85 -8.04 -4.42
C PHE A 97 10.74 -7.04 -5.57
N VAL A 98 11.19 -7.45 -6.74
CA VAL A 98 11.19 -6.62 -7.96
C VAL A 98 10.40 -7.30 -9.06
N ILE A 99 9.54 -6.55 -9.75
CA ILE A 99 8.94 -6.94 -11.03
C ILE A 99 9.01 -5.78 -12.02
N ILE A 100 9.36 -6.08 -13.26
CA ILE A 100 9.48 -5.12 -14.36
C ILE A 100 8.36 -5.39 -15.36
N ILE A 101 7.58 -4.36 -15.67
CA ILE A 101 6.45 -4.44 -16.59
C ILE A 101 6.70 -3.48 -17.75
N ALA A 102 6.72 -4.00 -18.96
CA ALA A 102 6.78 -3.20 -20.18
C ALA A 102 5.39 -2.64 -20.48
N VAL A 103 5.31 -1.33 -20.74
CA VAL A 103 4.07 -0.63 -21.09
C VAL A 103 4.29 0.24 -22.31
N PRO A 104 3.32 0.35 -23.25
CA PRO A 104 3.49 1.17 -24.43
C PRO A 104 3.74 2.64 -24.09
N ALA A 105 4.61 3.29 -24.84
CA ALA A 105 4.81 4.73 -24.76
C ALA A 105 3.63 5.46 -25.42
N LEU A 106 3.07 6.43 -24.72
CA LEU A 106 1.91 7.20 -25.15
C LEU A 106 2.24 8.69 -25.20
N THR A 107 1.66 9.38 -26.18
CA THR A 107 1.62 10.83 -26.21
C THR A 107 0.70 11.39 -25.12
N ALA A 108 0.69 12.71 -24.91
CA ALA A 108 -0.25 13.36 -24.01
C ALA A 108 -1.72 13.17 -24.42
N THR A 109 -1.99 12.86 -25.70
CA THR A 109 -3.32 12.53 -26.24
C THR A 109 -3.65 11.04 -26.19
N HIS A 110 -2.84 10.23 -25.47
CA HIS A 110 -2.99 8.78 -25.32
C HIS A 110 -2.86 7.98 -26.62
N SER A 111 -2.19 8.52 -27.64
CA SER A 111 -1.85 7.79 -28.86
C SER A 111 -0.53 7.03 -28.68
N TYR A 112 -0.43 5.84 -29.27
CA TYR A 112 0.82 5.07 -29.26
C TYR A 112 1.92 5.80 -30.04
N ILE A 113 3.13 5.78 -29.49
CA ILE A 113 4.33 6.27 -30.20
C ILE A 113 4.97 5.06 -30.84
N ILE A 114 4.89 5.01 -32.15
CA ILE A 114 5.36 3.86 -32.95
C ILE A 114 6.85 4.02 -33.29
N ASP A 115 7.58 2.95 -33.15
CA ASP A 115 8.94 2.82 -33.62
C ASP A 115 8.94 2.67 -35.15
N PRO A 116 9.54 3.60 -35.90
CA PRO A 116 9.51 3.56 -37.38
C PRO A 116 10.25 2.35 -37.95
N ASP A 117 11.21 1.78 -37.21
CA ASP A 117 12.03 0.66 -37.71
C ASP A 117 11.33 -0.69 -37.55
N THR A 118 10.53 -0.84 -36.50
CA THR A 118 9.87 -2.13 -36.18
C THR A 118 8.35 -2.11 -36.44
N GLY A 119 7.75 -0.93 -36.56
CA GLY A 119 6.28 -0.77 -36.64
C GLY A 119 5.53 -1.06 -35.32
N ASN A 120 6.23 -1.39 -34.25
CA ASN A 120 5.67 -1.64 -32.93
C ASN A 120 5.71 -0.38 -32.05
N PRO A 121 4.89 -0.27 -31.01
CA PRO A 121 4.99 0.82 -30.05
C PRO A 121 6.34 0.79 -29.31
N TYR A 122 6.96 1.95 -29.11
CA TYR A 122 8.00 2.08 -28.10
C TYR A 122 7.48 1.68 -26.74
N MET A 123 8.29 0.98 -25.94
CA MET A 123 7.94 0.53 -24.60
C MET A 123 8.64 1.36 -23.53
N ASN A 124 7.87 1.85 -22.57
CA ASN A 124 8.35 2.29 -21.25
C ASN A 124 8.43 1.10 -20.31
N GLU A 125 9.07 1.24 -19.17
CA GLU A 125 9.10 0.21 -18.15
C GLU A 125 8.64 0.75 -16.81
N TYR A 126 7.79 0.00 -16.10
CA TYR A 126 7.47 0.21 -14.71
C TYR A 126 8.20 -0.82 -13.87
N VAL A 127 9.04 -0.36 -12.97
CA VAL A 127 9.73 -1.20 -12.00
C VAL A 127 9.02 -1.05 -10.65
N TYR A 128 8.40 -2.14 -10.20
CA TYR A 128 7.85 -2.24 -8.86
C TYR A 128 8.91 -2.86 -7.98
N TYR A 129 9.26 -2.20 -6.90
CA TYR A 129 10.30 -2.65 -5.99
C TYR A 129 10.01 -2.26 -4.55
N ARG A 130 10.56 -3.02 -3.61
CA ARG A 130 10.44 -2.74 -2.19
C ARG A 130 11.67 -1.97 -1.69
N ASN A 131 11.41 -0.86 -0.98
CA ASN A 131 12.41 -0.11 -0.23
C ASN A 131 12.05 -0.13 1.27
N GLY A 132 12.77 -0.91 2.06
CA GLY A 132 12.38 -1.19 3.44
C GLY A 132 11.02 -1.89 3.51
N THR A 133 10.03 -1.26 4.12
CA THR A 133 8.64 -1.73 4.20
C THR A 133 7.71 -0.99 3.24
N THR A 134 8.26 -0.22 2.32
CA THR A 134 7.49 0.58 1.37
C THR A 134 7.60 -0.01 -0.03
N LEU A 135 6.47 -0.24 -0.68
CA LEU A 135 6.45 -0.60 -2.09
C LEU A 135 6.43 0.67 -2.94
N MET A 136 7.37 0.74 -3.86
CA MET A 136 7.61 1.86 -4.75
C MET A 136 7.37 1.45 -6.21
N LYS A 137 6.98 2.42 -7.03
CA LYS A 137 6.96 2.29 -8.49
C LYS A 137 7.90 3.32 -9.10
N ARG A 138 8.89 2.85 -9.84
CA ARG A 138 9.75 3.64 -10.71
C ARG A 138 9.24 3.57 -12.14
N THR A 139 9.24 4.70 -12.82
CA THR A 139 8.95 4.80 -14.24
C THR A 139 10.26 4.96 -14.98
N LEU A 140 10.51 4.15 -16.00
CA LEU A 140 11.61 4.30 -16.95
C LEU A 140 10.99 4.65 -18.30
N ALA A 141 11.10 5.91 -18.69
CA ALA A 141 10.59 6.40 -19.97
C ALA A 141 11.57 6.09 -21.09
N ASN A 142 11.09 5.55 -22.20
CA ASN A 142 11.93 5.26 -23.36
C ASN A 142 12.47 6.57 -23.97
N PRO A 143 13.79 6.75 -24.04
CA PRO A 143 14.38 7.99 -24.54
C PRO A 143 14.16 8.21 -26.04
N ASN A 144 13.90 7.15 -26.81
CA ASN A 144 13.66 7.22 -28.26
C ASN A 144 12.19 7.57 -28.58
N ALA A 145 11.26 7.46 -27.61
CA ALA A 145 9.85 7.77 -27.81
C ALA A 145 9.62 9.29 -27.73
N THR A 146 9.85 10.00 -28.82
CA THR A 146 9.64 11.44 -28.91
C THR A 146 8.16 11.79 -28.64
N GLY A 147 7.93 12.76 -27.75
CA GLY A 147 6.55 13.15 -27.35
C GLY A 147 5.94 12.24 -26.26
N ASN A 148 6.75 11.35 -25.65
CA ASN A 148 6.30 10.51 -24.55
C ASN A 148 5.77 11.35 -23.38
N SER A 149 4.56 11.04 -22.94
CA SER A 149 3.92 11.72 -21.80
C SER A 149 4.55 11.37 -20.45
N LEU A 150 5.25 10.23 -20.38
CA LEU A 150 5.96 9.79 -19.17
C LEU A 150 7.39 10.34 -19.14
N LYS A 151 7.86 10.56 -17.92
CA LYS A 151 9.26 10.91 -17.63
C LYS A 151 9.84 9.84 -16.71
N THR A 152 11.13 9.55 -16.88
CA THR A 152 11.86 8.68 -15.95
C THR A 152 11.83 9.30 -14.56
N SER A 153 11.47 8.48 -13.55
CA SER A 153 11.43 8.92 -12.16
C SER A 153 12.73 8.60 -11.43
N CYS A 154 12.95 9.24 -10.30
CA CYS A 154 14.13 9.12 -9.45
C CYS A 154 13.74 8.80 -8.01
N PRO A 155 14.65 8.24 -7.19
CA PRO A 155 14.36 7.96 -5.77
C PRO A 155 13.87 9.19 -5.01
N THR A 156 14.45 10.36 -5.35
CA THR A 156 14.05 11.67 -4.79
C THR A 156 13.79 12.63 -5.94
N ALA A 157 12.73 13.42 -5.86
CA ALA A 157 12.42 14.42 -6.88
C ALA A 157 13.59 15.40 -7.06
N SER A 158 13.85 15.74 -8.32
CA SER A 158 14.80 16.79 -8.69
C SER A 158 14.21 17.65 -9.81
N GLY A 159 14.90 18.71 -10.22
CA GLY A 159 14.47 19.53 -11.36
C GLY A 159 14.37 18.75 -12.69
N SER A 160 15.09 17.65 -12.80
CA SER A 160 15.16 16.81 -14.01
C SER A 160 14.24 15.59 -13.99
N CYS A 161 13.83 15.10 -12.82
CA CYS A 161 12.99 13.91 -12.70
C CYS A 161 11.99 13.98 -11.54
N PRO A 162 10.76 13.45 -11.72
CA PRO A 162 9.80 13.29 -10.63
C PRO A 162 10.26 12.20 -9.65
N ALA A 163 9.77 12.25 -8.41
CA ALA A 163 10.02 11.18 -7.44
C ALA A 163 9.35 9.87 -7.85
N ASP A 164 9.94 8.75 -7.41
CA ASP A 164 9.29 7.45 -7.47
C ASP A 164 7.98 7.47 -6.69
N ARG A 165 6.98 6.78 -7.21
CA ARG A 165 5.65 6.77 -6.60
C ARG A 165 5.57 5.73 -5.49
N THR A 166 5.23 6.16 -4.28
CA THR A 166 4.85 5.26 -3.19
C THR A 166 3.49 4.64 -3.48
N LEU A 167 3.40 3.32 -3.45
CA LEU A 167 2.18 2.57 -3.71
C LEU A 167 1.54 2.01 -2.44
N ALA A 168 2.35 1.47 -1.54
CA ALA A 168 1.88 0.90 -0.28
C ALA A 168 2.96 1.00 0.80
N LEU A 169 2.51 1.13 2.04
CA LEU A 169 3.32 1.06 3.25
C LEU A 169 3.12 -0.30 3.93
N TYR A 170 4.02 -0.64 4.85
CA TYR A 170 3.94 -1.85 5.67
C TYR A 170 4.01 -3.17 4.87
N VAL A 171 4.62 -3.16 3.69
CA VAL A 171 4.81 -4.35 2.86
C VAL A 171 5.92 -5.22 3.45
N ASN A 172 5.53 -6.40 3.92
CA ASN A 172 6.46 -7.41 4.44
C ASN A 172 7.02 -8.30 3.32
N SER A 173 6.14 -8.78 2.43
CA SER A 173 6.56 -9.58 1.28
C SER A 173 5.68 -9.32 0.07
N MET A 174 6.25 -9.54 -1.12
CA MET A 174 5.57 -9.51 -2.41
C MET A 174 6.13 -10.66 -3.24
N VAL A 175 5.25 -11.56 -3.67
CA VAL A 175 5.61 -12.75 -4.45
C VAL A 175 4.90 -12.71 -5.79
N PHE A 176 5.64 -12.93 -6.87
CA PHE A 176 5.12 -13.03 -8.23
C PHE A 176 5.16 -14.46 -8.69
N THR A 177 4.05 -14.92 -9.25
CA THR A 177 4.00 -16.20 -9.94
C THR A 177 3.58 -15.96 -11.38
N LEU A 178 4.45 -16.29 -12.32
CA LEU A 178 4.20 -16.15 -13.74
C LEU A 178 3.55 -17.43 -14.27
N TYR A 179 2.59 -17.26 -15.18
CA TYR A 179 1.90 -18.37 -15.83
C TYR A 179 1.92 -18.17 -17.34
N ASP A 180 2.17 -19.23 -18.08
CA ASP A 180 2.14 -19.26 -19.54
C ASP A 180 0.70 -19.27 -20.10
N GLN A 181 0.57 -19.49 -21.41
CA GLN A 181 -0.71 -19.56 -22.11
C GLN A 181 -1.59 -20.74 -21.67
N ASP A 182 -0.98 -21.83 -21.24
CA ASP A 182 -1.68 -23.05 -20.81
C ASP A 182 -2.06 -23.01 -19.33
N GLY A 183 -1.64 -21.93 -18.64
CA GLY A 183 -1.89 -21.75 -17.22
C GLY A 183 -0.90 -22.49 -16.33
N ALA A 184 0.18 -23.03 -16.88
CA ALA A 184 1.27 -23.63 -16.15
C ALA A 184 2.20 -22.54 -15.60
N GLN A 185 2.83 -22.80 -14.44
CA GLN A 185 3.82 -21.86 -13.89
C GLN A 185 5.09 -21.85 -14.74
N THR A 186 5.60 -20.66 -15.01
CA THR A 186 6.86 -20.47 -15.74
C THR A 186 7.80 -19.54 -14.97
N ALA A 187 9.09 -19.80 -15.06
CA ALA A 187 10.13 -18.88 -14.60
C ALA A 187 10.55 -17.87 -15.68
N ASP A 188 10.20 -18.16 -16.94
CA ASP A 188 10.53 -17.31 -18.08
C ASP A 188 9.50 -16.19 -18.22
N ALA A 189 9.95 -14.95 -17.98
CA ALA A 189 9.12 -13.76 -18.10
C ALA A 189 8.59 -13.56 -19.54
N THR A 190 9.30 -14.04 -20.56
CA THR A 190 8.88 -13.91 -21.96
C THR A 190 7.69 -14.80 -22.33
N LEU A 191 7.51 -15.91 -21.62
CA LEU A 191 6.39 -16.82 -21.82
C LEU A 191 5.16 -16.45 -20.99
N ALA A 192 5.31 -15.52 -20.03
CA ALA A 192 4.24 -15.13 -19.12
C ALA A 192 3.06 -14.53 -19.88
N ARG A 193 1.87 -15.08 -19.63
CA ARG A 193 0.56 -14.58 -20.11
C ARG A 193 -0.30 -14.06 -18.99
N SER A 194 -0.06 -14.51 -17.78
CA SER A 194 -0.67 -13.94 -16.59
C SER A 194 0.31 -13.93 -15.42
N VAL A 195 0.10 -12.98 -14.52
CA VAL A 195 0.90 -12.78 -13.31
C VAL A 195 -0.02 -12.85 -12.12
N ASN A 196 0.29 -13.70 -11.15
CA ASN A 196 -0.31 -13.66 -9.83
C ASN A 196 0.62 -12.88 -8.91
N ILE A 197 0.08 -11.86 -8.26
CA ILE A 197 0.80 -11.04 -7.28
C ILE A 197 0.18 -11.34 -5.91
N ALA A 198 0.96 -11.91 -5.01
CA ALA A 198 0.61 -12.10 -3.62
C ALA A 198 1.37 -11.09 -2.76
N LEU A 199 0.62 -10.29 -2.02
CA LEU A 199 1.13 -9.23 -1.15
C LEU A 199 0.83 -9.56 0.29
N THR A 200 1.83 -9.52 1.16
CA THR A 200 1.66 -9.59 2.62
C THR A 200 2.10 -8.27 3.24
N MET A 201 1.19 -7.65 3.95
CA MET A 201 1.44 -6.42 4.72
C MET A 201 1.45 -6.76 6.20
N GLN A 202 2.34 -6.12 6.96
CA GLN A 202 2.45 -6.32 8.41
C GLN A 202 2.64 -4.97 9.10
N ARG A 203 1.87 -4.75 10.16
CA ARG A 203 1.97 -3.56 11.01
C ARG A 203 1.93 -3.96 12.48
N ASN A 204 2.81 -3.37 13.27
CA ASN A 204 2.76 -3.54 14.72
C ASN A 204 1.54 -2.81 15.28
N ALA A 205 0.77 -3.51 16.09
CA ALA A 205 -0.38 -2.97 16.80
C ALA A 205 -0.36 -3.45 18.26
N PRO A 206 -1.00 -2.75 19.19
CA PRO A 206 -1.10 -3.19 20.57
C PRO A 206 -1.69 -4.60 20.67
N GLY A 207 -1.04 -5.47 21.42
CA GLY A 207 -1.43 -6.86 21.65
C GLY A 207 -0.82 -7.87 20.69
N SER A 208 -0.88 -7.65 19.39
CA SER A 208 -0.28 -8.54 18.39
C SER A 208 -0.13 -7.85 17.05
N PRO A 209 0.87 -8.20 16.23
CA PRO A 209 1.02 -7.66 14.89
C PRO A 209 -0.21 -7.98 14.02
N LEU A 210 -0.61 -7.01 13.21
CA LEU A 210 -1.64 -7.17 12.21
C LEU A 210 -1.00 -7.65 10.92
N ASN A 211 -1.55 -8.71 10.34
CA ASN A 211 -1.13 -9.26 9.05
C ASN A 211 -2.31 -9.20 8.09
N LEU A 212 -2.08 -8.71 6.89
CA LEU A 212 -3.04 -8.71 5.80
C LEU A 212 -2.38 -9.34 4.58
N THR A 213 -2.94 -10.44 4.08
CA THR A 213 -2.49 -11.08 2.85
C THR A 213 -3.57 -10.91 1.79
N THR A 214 -3.17 -10.47 0.60
CA THR A 214 -4.04 -10.34 -0.56
C THR A 214 -3.33 -10.85 -1.80
N SER A 215 -4.06 -11.42 -2.74
CA SER A 215 -3.50 -11.88 -4.01
C SER A 215 -4.45 -11.58 -5.16
N ILE A 216 -3.86 -11.35 -6.33
CA ILE A 216 -4.61 -11.15 -7.55
C ILE A 216 -3.86 -11.74 -8.73
N ARG A 217 -4.60 -12.40 -9.64
CA ARG A 217 -4.08 -12.86 -10.92
C ARG A 217 -4.57 -11.93 -12.03
N VAL A 218 -3.65 -11.45 -12.84
CA VAL A 218 -3.90 -10.53 -13.95
C VAL A 218 -3.41 -11.14 -15.24
N THR A 219 -4.25 -11.14 -16.26
CA THR A 219 -3.88 -11.57 -17.62
C THR A 219 -3.33 -10.37 -18.39
N LEU A 220 -2.19 -10.54 -19.01
CA LEU A 220 -1.53 -9.56 -19.91
C LEU A 220 -2.27 -9.56 -21.24
N ARG A 221 -2.79 -8.39 -21.66
CA ARG A 221 -3.67 -8.33 -22.85
C ARG A 221 -2.96 -7.85 -24.10
N ASN A 222 -1.98 -6.96 -23.96
CA ASN A 222 -1.30 -6.32 -25.09
C ASN A 222 0.08 -6.96 -25.24
N ARG A 223 0.20 -7.89 -26.16
CA ARG A 223 1.49 -8.40 -26.62
C ARG A 223 1.65 -8.01 -28.07
N PHE A 224 2.55 -7.08 -28.31
CA PHE A 224 2.98 -6.64 -29.63
C PHE A 224 4.14 -7.47 -30.12
#